data_647b03d7f4a908bc396d0b721b8820e4
#
_entry.id   647b03d7f4a908bc396d0b721b8820e4
#
_cell.length_a   1.000
_cell.length_b   1.000
_cell.length_c   1.000
_cell.angle_alpha   90.00
_cell.angle_beta   90.00
_cell.angle_gamma   90.00
#
_symmetry.space_group_name_H-M   'P 1'
#
loop_
_entity.id
_entity.type
_entity.pdbx_description
1 polymer ?
#
loop_
_entity_poly.entity_id
_entity_poly.type
_entity_poly.pdbx_seq_one_letter_code
_entity_poly.pdbx_strand_id
1 'polypeptide(L)'
;MRASYQFTSESVSEGHPDKVCDRISDEIVDLFFREGPKAGIDPWAIRAACETLATTNKVVIAGETRGPKSVTNEQIESVVRGAIKEIGYEQPGFHWNTCDIEILLHPQSADIAQGVDALQPGTNREEGAGDQGIMFGYATNETVDLMPAPIFYAHKILRLISEARHSGREKVLGPDSKSQVTVQYENGKPVGVTQIVVSHQHLVEDMTSNQVRERVEPYVRQALPEGWINGKTVWHINPTGKFYIGGPDGDAGLTGRKIIVDTYGGAAPHGGGAFSGKDPTKVDRSAAYAARYLAKNIVAAGLAGRCTLQLSYAIGVARPLSIYIDTHGTGTVPEDKLESAVAEAMDLTPRGIRKHLDLNKPIYARTSSYGHFGRTPDNEGGFSWEKTDLADALKRAV
;
A
#
# COMPACT_ATOMS: atom_id res chain seq x y z
N MET A 1 20.24 9.44 -20.81
CA MET A 1 19.08 9.96 -20.04
C MET A 1 18.50 11.18 -20.75
N ARG A 2 17.16 11.40 -20.66
CA ARG A 2 16.54 12.66 -21.13
C ARG A 2 17.02 13.80 -20.26
N ALA A 3 17.45 14.93 -20.86
CA ALA A 3 17.94 16.10 -20.12
C ALA A 3 16.81 16.78 -19.33
N SER A 4 15.59 16.84 -19.90
CA SER A 4 14.40 17.44 -19.28
C SER A 4 13.15 16.64 -19.64
N TYR A 5 12.27 16.40 -18.64
CA TYR A 5 10.97 15.73 -18.84
C TYR A 5 10.03 15.98 -17.67
N GLN A 6 8.75 15.68 -17.89
CA GLN A 6 7.73 15.68 -16.86
C GLN A 6 7.30 14.26 -16.54
N PHE A 7 7.03 13.99 -15.26
CA PHE A 7 6.47 12.72 -14.82
C PHE A 7 5.36 12.97 -13.80
N THR A 8 4.27 12.21 -13.93
CA THR A 8 3.06 12.42 -13.15
C THR A 8 2.71 11.15 -12.38
N SER A 9 2.31 11.31 -11.12
CA SER A 9 1.67 10.25 -10.34
C SER A 9 0.44 10.78 -9.63
N GLU A 10 -0.48 9.88 -9.32
CA GLU A 10 -1.70 10.17 -8.59
C GLU A 10 -1.75 9.42 -7.25
N SER A 11 -2.53 9.95 -6.33
CA SER A 11 -2.92 9.30 -5.08
C SER A 11 -4.41 9.46 -4.83
N VAL A 12 -4.96 8.58 -4.03
CA VAL A 12 -6.34 8.66 -3.56
C VAL A 12 -6.40 8.52 -2.05
N SER A 13 -7.41 9.15 -1.42
CA SER A 13 -7.57 9.13 0.04
C SER A 13 -8.15 7.82 0.55
N GLU A 14 -8.16 7.69 1.88
CA GLU A 14 -8.79 6.57 2.60
C GLU A 14 -10.28 6.39 2.28
N GLY A 15 -10.98 7.47 1.93
CA GLY A 15 -12.39 7.45 1.57
C GLY A 15 -12.67 7.20 0.09
N HIS A 16 -11.66 7.07 -0.77
CA HIS A 16 -11.87 6.63 -2.15
C HIS A 16 -12.53 5.24 -2.15
N PRO A 17 -13.54 4.97 -3.02
CA PRO A 17 -14.27 3.69 -3.00
C PRO A 17 -13.40 2.45 -2.93
N ASP A 18 -12.38 2.36 -3.79
CA ASP A 18 -11.46 1.22 -3.78
C ASP A 18 -10.65 1.14 -2.48
N LYS A 19 -10.27 2.28 -1.87
CA LYS A 19 -9.52 2.32 -0.62
C LYS A 19 -10.36 2.01 0.60
N VAL A 20 -11.65 2.32 0.58
CA VAL A 20 -12.63 1.81 1.55
C VAL A 20 -12.64 0.28 1.54
N CYS A 21 -12.66 -0.32 0.35
CA CYS A 21 -12.62 -1.78 0.19
C CYS A 21 -11.29 -2.38 0.67
N ASP A 22 -10.16 -1.76 0.32
CA ASP A 22 -8.84 -2.18 0.79
C ASP A 22 -8.75 -2.13 2.33
N ARG A 23 -9.26 -1.04 2.95
CA ARG A 23 -9.28 -0.91 4.41
C ARG A 23 -10.14 -1.97 5.06
N ILE A 24 -11.34 -2.23 4.56
CA ILE A 24 -12.24 -3.26 5.08
C ILE A 24 -11.57 -4.64 5.01
N SER A 25 -11.00 -4.98 3.86
CA SER A 25 -10.34 -6.27 3.67
C SER A 25 -9.14 -6.46 4.62
N ASP A 26 -8.34 -5.43 4.82
CA ASP A 26 -7.19 -5.48 5.75
C ASP A 26 -7.61 -5.47 7.23
N GLU A 27 -8.75 -4.85 7.60
CA GLU A 27 -9.30 -4.96 8.96
C GLU A 27 -9.71 -6.40 9.29
N ILE A 28 -10.22 -7.13 8.30
CA ILE A 28 -10.56 -8.54 8.49
C ILE A 28 -9.29 -9.38 8.66
N VAL A 29 -8.25 -9.14 7.85
CA VAL A 29 -6.94 -9.80 8.05
C VAL A 29 -6.41 -9.55 9.45
N ASP A 30 -6.43 -8.29 9.90
CA ASP A 30 -5.96 -7.91 11.23
C ASP A 30 -6.83 -8.51 12.35
N LEU A 31 -8.14 -8.64 12.15
CA LEU A 31 -9.04 -9.29 13.10
C LEU A 31 -8.60 -10.74 13.37
N PHE A 32 -8.29 -11.51 12.31
CA PHE A 32 -7.83 -12.89 12.47
C PHE A 32 -6.49 -12.95 13.20
N PHE A 33 -5.57 -12.04 12.93
CA PHE A 33 -4.28 -11.96 13.65
C PHE A 33 -4.43 -11.50 15.10
N ARG A 34 -5.41 -10.67 15.43
CA ARG A 34 -5.71 -10.25 16.83
C ARG A 34 -6.36 -11.37 17.64
N GLU A 35 -7.30 -12.08 17.04
CA GLU A 35 -8.11 -13.07 17.76
C GLU A 35 -7.46 -14.47 17.80
N GLY A 36 -6.61 -14.80 16.83
CA GLY A 36 -5.91 -16.09 16.78
C GLY A 36 -5.14 -16.43 18.05
N PRO A 37 -4.18 -15.59 18.49
CA PRO A 37 -3.44 -15.83 19.71
C PRO A 37 -4.30 -15.92 20.97
N LYS A 38 -5.39 -15.14 21.06
CA LYS A 38 -6.34 -15.21 22.18
C LYS A 38 -7.07 -16.55 22.24
N ALA A 39 -7.27 -17.18 21.08
CA ALA A 39 -7.86 -18.51 20.95
C ALA A 39 -6.82 -19.65 21.00
N GLY A 40 -5.56 -19.34 21.29
CA GLY A 40 -4.46 -20.33 21.34
C GLY A 40 -3.99 -20.79 19.96
N ILE A 41 -4.29 -20.07 18.89
CA ILE A 41 -3.84 -20.38 17.52
C ILE A 41 -2.53 -19.66 17.26
N ASP A 42 -1.52 -20.40 16.77
CA ASP A 42 -0.26 -19.83 16.31
C ASP A 42 -0.51 -18.86 15.15
N PRO A 43 -0.03 -17.59 15.21
CA PRO A 43 -0.12 -16.64 14.09
C PRO A 43 0.41 -17.19 12.76
N TRP A 44 1.35 -18.13 12.79
CA TRP A 44 1.87 -18.80 11.60
C TRP A 44 0.84 -19.69 10.88
N ALA A 45 -0.20 -20.12 11.58
CA ALA A 45 -1.28 -20.94 11.03
C ALA A 45 -2.47 -20.14 10.48
N ILE A 46 -2.51 -18.84 10.74
CA ILE A 46 -3.61 -17.96 10.28
C ILE A 46 -3.52 -17.75 8.77
N ARG A 47 -4.68 -17.84 8.10
CA ARG A 47 -4.84 -17.55 6.68
C ARG A 47 -6.06 -16.66 6.47
N ALA A 48 -5.93 -15.65 5.63
CA ALA A 48 -7.03 -14.82 5.19
C ALA A 48 -6.79 -14.34 3.75
N ALA A 49 -7.80 -14.49 2.93
CA ALA A 49 -7.90 -13.94 1.60
C ALA A 49 -9.29 -13.34 1.47
N CYS A 50 -9.41 -12.02 1.61
CA CYS A 50 -10.68 -11.32 1.67
C CYS A 50 -10.72 -10.24 0.59
N GLU A 51 -11.76 -10.27 -0.21
CA GLU A 51 -12.06 -9.27 -1.23
C GLU A 51 -13.37 -8.58 -0.88
N THR A 52 -13.37 -7.26 -1.00
CA THR A 52 -14.52 -6.43 -0.67
C THR A 52 -14.98 -5.67 -1.92
N LEU A 53 -16.28 -5.66 -2.13
CA LEU A 53 -16.98 -4.75 -3.03
C LEU A 53 -17.82 -3.79 -2.18
N ALA A 54 -17.77 -2.49 -2.48
CA ALA A 54 -18.64 -1.51 -1.85
C ALA A 54 -19.32 -0.65 -2.92
N THR A 55 -20.61 -0.38 -2.73
CA THR A 55 -21.43 0.48 -3.58
C THR A 55 -22.50 1.16 -2.73
N THR A 56 -23.45 1.89 -3.32
CA THR A 56 -24.52 2.57 -2.59
C THR A 56 -25.18 1.64 -1.57
N ASN A 57 -25.10 2.01 -0.29
CA ASN A 57 -25.67 1.30 0.86
C ASN A 57 -25.33 -0.20 0.98
N LYS A 58 -24.31 -0.71 0.27
CA LYS A 58 -23.98 -2.12 0.25
C LYS A 58 -22.48 -2.36 0.34
N VAL A 59 -22.09 -3.32 1.18
CA VAL A 59 -20.74 -3.92 1.22
C VAL A 59 -20.89 -5.43 1.08
N VAL A 60 -20.13 -6.04 0.17
CA VAL A 60 -20.06 -7.49 -0.01
C VAL A 60 -18.63 -7.93 0.25
N ILE A 61 -18.43 -8.92 1.10
CA ILE A 61 -17.14 -9.46 1.48
C ILE A 61 -17.13 -10.94 1.11
N ALA A 62 -16.19 -11.32 0.24
CA ALA A 62 -16.03 -12.71 -0.19
C ALA A 62 -14.59 -13.17 0.05
N GLY A 63 -14.38 -14.50 0.13
CA GLY A 63 -13.05 -15.08 0.25
C GLY A 63 -12.95 -16.25 1.19
N GLU A 64 -11.71 -16.60 1.55
CA GLU A 64 -11.42 -17.78 2.35
C GLU A 64 -10.59 -17.40 3.59
N THR A 65 -10.91 -18.07 4.70
CA THR A 65 -10.21 -17.86 5.96
C THR A 65 -9.88 -19.17 6.66
N ARG A 66 -8.77 -19.17 7.41
CA ARG A 66 -8.43 -20.22 8.37
C ARG A 66 -7.89 -19.57 9.64
N GLY A 67 -8.61 -19.72 10.72
CA GLY A 67 -8.28 -19.07 12.00
C GLY A 67 -9.25 -19.48 13.12
N PRO A 68 -9.37 -18.65 14.15
CA PRO A 68 -10.17 -18.97 15.32
C PRO A 68 -11.67 -19.02 14.97
N LYS A 69 -12.34 -20.08 15.41
CA LYS A 69 -13.81 -20.21 15.29
C LYS A 69 -14.59 -19.15 16.09
N SER A 70 -13.90 -18.46 16.99
CA SER A 70 -14.47 -17.35 17.75
C SER A 70 -14.66 -16.09 16.92
N VAL A 71 -14.04 -15.97 15.74
CA VAL A 71 -14.32 -14.87 14.80
C VAL A 71 -15.63 -15.18 14.09
N THR A 72 -16.69 -14.52 14.54
CA THR A 72 -18.05 -14.67 14.01
C THR A 72 -18.36 -13.58 12.97
N ASN A 73 -19.46 -13.76 12.23
CA ASN A 73 -19.92 -12.74 11.27
C ASN A 73 -20.25 -11.42 11.96
N GLU A 74 -20.75 -11.45 13.20
CA GLU A 74 -21.04 -10.24 13.99
C GLU A 74 -19.77 -9.47 14.34
N GLN A 75 -18.68 -10.18 14.64
CA GLN A 75 -17.38 -9.53 14.88
C GLN A 75 -16.81 -8.95 13.59
N ILE A 76 -16.92 -9.65 12.46
CA ILE A 76 -16.51 -9.15 11.15
C ILE A 76 -17.32 -7.90 10.79
N GLU A 77 -18.64 -7.96 10.92
CA GLU A 77 -19.50 -6.79 10.68
C GLU A 77 -19.12 -5.60 11.58
N SER A 78 -18.81 -5.86 12.85
CA SER A 78 -18.41 -4.82 13.80
C SER A 78 -17.13 -4.10 13.37
N VAL A 79 -16.10 -4.82 12.94
CA VAL A 79 -14.84 -4.19 12.49
C VAL A 79 -15.01 -3.47 11.15
N VAL A 80 -15.85 -3.98 10.25
CA VAL A 80 -16.20 -3.33 8.99
C VAL A 80 -16.90 -1.99 9.23
N ARG A 81 -17.92 -1.98 10.10
CA ARG A 81 -18.61 -0.75 10.50
C ARG A 81 -17.66 0.23 11.19
N GLY A 82 -16.76 -0.27 12.03
CA GLY A 82 -15.70 0.50 12.66
C GLY A 82 -14.81 1.18 11.63
N ALA A 83 -14.33 0.47 10.63
CA ALA A 83 -13.49 1.00 9.54
C ALA A 83 -14.22 2.11 8.74
N ILE A 84 -15.48 1.87 8.35
CA ILE A 84 -16.29 2.86 7.63
C ILE A 84 -16.50 4.13 8.47
N LYS A 85 -16.74 3.97 9.77
CA LYS A 85 -16.90 5.06 10.73
C LYS A 85 -15.61 5.87 10.90
N GLU A 86 -14.47 5.20 11.05
CA GLU A 86 -13.16 5.85 11.16
C GLU A 86 -12.80 6.65 9.91
N ILE A 87 -13.10 6.12 8.72
CA ILE A 87 -12.94 6.85 7.45
C ILE A 87 -13.81 8.12 7.43
N GLY A 88 -14.98 8.09 8.09
CA GLY A 88 -15.86 9.25 8.25
C GLY A 88 -17.09 9.24 7.34
N TYR A 89 -17.60 8.07 6.95
CA TYR A 89 -18.81 7.97 6.14
C TYR A 89 -20.09 7.98 6.98
N GLU A 90 -20.82 9.09 6.89
CA GLU A 90 -22.14 9.34 7.51
C GLU A 90 -23.11 10.00 6.50
N GLN A 91 -23.00 9.66 5.22
CA GLN A 91 -23.86 10.21 4.17
C GLN A 91 -25.02 9.25 3.85
N PRO A 92 -26.18 9.75 3.33
CA PRO A 92 -27.38 8.95 3.12
C PRO A 92 -27.16 7.69 2.28
N GLY A 93 -26.35 7.75 1.24
CA GLY A 93 -26.06 6.63 0.35
C GLY A 93 -24.92 5.71 0.78
N PHE A 94 -24.16 6.07 1.84
CA PHE A 94 -23.17 5.20 2.44
C PHE A 94 -22.84 5.64 3.88
N HIS A 95 -23.33 4.86 4.85
CA HIS A 95 -23.26 5.23 6.27
C HIS A 95 -22.84 4.02 7.10
N TRP A 96 -21.86 4.20 7.99
CA TRP A 96 -21.26 3.14 8.79
C TRP A 96 -22.30 2.29 9.59
N ASN A 97 -23.39 2.90 10.03
CA ASN A 97 -24.40 2.25 10.86
C ASN A 97 -25.53 1.57 10.07
N THR A 98 -25.81 2.02 8.85
CA THR A 98 -27.01 1.61 8.10
C THR A 98 -26.73 0.87 6.80
N CYS A 99 -25.50 0.89 6.28
CA CYS A 99 -25.17 0.13 5.07
C CYS A 99 -25.39 -1.37 5.32
N ASP A 100 -25.91 -2.06 4.32
CA ASP A 100 -26.07 -3.51 4.33
C ASP A 100 -24.73 -4.19 4.10
N ILE A 101 -24.36 -5.14 4.96
CA ILE A 101 -23.07 -5.86 4.91
C ILE A 101 -23.36 -7.34 4.71
N GLU A 102 -22.93 -7.88 3.58
CA GLU A 102 -23.05 -9.28 3.23
C GLU A 102 -21.69 -9.97 3.32
N ILE A 103 -21.62 -11.04 4.14
CA ILE A 103 -20.38 -11.76 4.42
C ILE A 103 -20.48 -13.16 3.81
N LEU A 104 -19.65 -13.40 2.79
CA LEU A 104 -19.57 -14.64 2.02
C LEU A 104 -18.20 -15.31 2.22
N LEU A 105 -17.66 -15.25 3.45
CA LEU A 105 -16.40 -15.90 3.79
C LEU A 105 -16.66 -17.38 4.11
N HIS A 106 -15.78 -18.24 3.60
CA HIS A 106 -15.81 -19.67 3.85
C HIS A 106 -14.44 -20.23 4.27
N PRO A 107 -14.37 -21.42 4.88
CA PRO A 107 -13.10 -22.06 5.24
C PRO A 107 -12.23 -22.33 4.00
N GLN A 108 -10.93 -22.12 4.14
CA GLN A 108 -9.95 -22.42 3.08
C GLN A 108 -10.02 -23.89 2.64
N SER A 109 -9.97 -24.14 1.32
CA SER A 109 -9.92 -25.49 0.74
C SER A 109 -8.74 -26.31 1.24
N ALA A 110 -8.97 -27.60 1.53
CA ALA A 110 -7.93 -28.54 1.95
C ALA A 110 -6.85 -28.76 0.87
N ASP A 111 -7.22 -28.65 -0.40
CA ASP A 111 -6.29 -28.86 -1.52
C ASP A 111 -5.25 -27.72 -1.62
N ILE A 112 -5.67 -26.47 -1.37
CA ILE A 112 -4.77 -25.33 -1.33
C ILE A 112 -3.85 -25.43 -0.11
N ALA A 113 -4.36 -25.90 1.03
CA ALA A 113 -3.58 -26.07 2.25
C ALA A 113 -2.40 -27.06 2.07
N GLN A 114 -2.54 -28.12 1.26
CA GLN A 114 -1.47 -29.09 1.02
C GLN A 114 -0.24 -28.51 0.30
N GLY A 115 -0.43 -27.52 -0.55
CA GLY A 115 0.67 -26.87 -1.30
C GLY A 115 1.41 -25.79 -0.50
N VAL A 116 0.75 -25.20 0.49
CA VAL A 116 1.21 -24.01 1.23
C VAL A 116 1.67 -24.33 2.65
N ASP A 117 1.12 -25.40 3.28
CA ASP A 117 1.51 -25.77 4.64
C ASP A 117 2.84 -26.51 4.62
N ALA A 118 3.89 -25.82 5.06
CA ALA A 118 5.15 -26.46 5.41
C ALA A 118 4.97 -27.33 6.63
N LEU A 119 5.67 -28.47 6.64
CA LEU A 119 5.83 -29.33 7.80
C LEU A 119 4.58 -30.16 8.16
N GLN A 120 4.26 -31.13 7.33
CA GLN A 120 3.78 -32.37 7.92
C GLN A 120 4.92 -32.94 8.79
N PRO A 121 4.66 -33.31 10.07
CA PRO A 121 5.68 -33.90 10.92
C PRO A 121 6.35 -35.09 10.21
N GLY A 122 7.67 -35.01 9.98
CA GLY A 122 8.45 -36.04 9.30
C GLY A 122 8.79 -35.76 7.84
N THR A 123 8.42 -34.61 7.27
CA THR A 123 8.89 -34.21 5.93
C THR A 123 9.84 -32.99 6.03
N ASN A 124 10.96 -33.04 5.31
CA ASN A 124 11.90 -31.91 5.14
C ASN A 124 11.39 -30.89 4.10
N ARG A 125 10.09 -30.77 3.89
CA ARG A 125 9.53 -29.81 2.94
C ARG A 125 9.53 -28.41 3.51
N GLU A 126 10.23 -27.48 2.86
CA GLU A 126 10.10 -26.04 3.11
C GLU A 126 8.72 -25.55 2.66
N GLU A 127 8.18 -24.55 3.34
CA GLU A 127 6.94 -23.87 2.93
C GLU A 127 7.13 -23.23 1.56
N GLY A 128 6.39 -23.72 0.56
CA GLY A 128 6.41 -23.19 -0.81
C GLY A 128 5.56 -21.95 -0.98
N ALA A 129 5.79 -21.20 -2.06
CA ALA A 129 4.91 -20.11 -2.45
C ALA A 129 3.50 -20.64 -2.74
N GLY A 130 2.49 -19.91 -2.25
CA GLY A 130 1.07 -20.29 -2.46
C GLY A 130 0.57 -20.07 -3.87
N ASP A 131 1.30 -19.30 -4.67
CA ASP A 131 1.01 -19.03 -6.07
C ASP A 131 2.29 -18.73 -6.84
N GLN A 132 2.22 -18.74 -8.15
CA GLN A 132 3.23 -18.13 -9.01
C GLN A 132 3.09 -16.62 -9.02
N GLY A 133 4.18 -15.89 -9.31
CA GLY A 133 4.10 -14.45 -9.46
C GLY A 133 5.45 -13.78 -9.64
N ILE A 134 5.40 -12.51 -10.05
CA ILE A 134 6.54 -11.61 -10.09
C ILE A 134 6.26 -10.40 -9.22
N MET A 135 7.21 -9.99 -8.40
CA MET A 135 7.08 -8.87 -7.48
C MET A 135 8.23 -7.91 -7.69
N PHE A 136 7.92 -6.62 -7.66
CA PHE A 136 8.92 -5.57 -7.87
C PHE A 136 9.13 -4.75 -6.61
N GLY A 137 10.40 -4.48 -6.31
CA GLY A 137 10.86 -3.46 -5.39
C GLY A 137 11.48 -2.29 -6.15
N TYR A 138 11.32 -1.09 -5.61
CA TYR A 138 11.93 0.10 -6.17
C TYR A 138 12.35 1.06 -5.07
N ALA A 139 13.47 1.74 -5.29
CA ALA A 139 13.92 2.87 -4.48
C ALA A 139 14.71 3.86 -5.34
N THR A 140 14.64 5.13 -4.97
CA THR A 140 15.37 6.20 -5.62
C THR A 140 15.72 7.29 -4.60
N ASN A 141 16.85 7.96 -4.74
CA ASN A 141 17.30 9.02 -3.84
C ASN A 141 16.64 10.39 -4.11
N GLU A 142 15.43 10.39 -4.69
CA GLU A 142 14.69 11.62 -5.00
C GLU A 142 14.04 12.27 -3.78
N THR A 143 13.69 11.50 -2.75
CA THR A 143 13.05 11.95 -1.52
C THR A 143 13.70 11.32 -0.28
N VAL A 144 13.39 11.85 0.89
CA VAL A 144 13.94 11.37 2.17
C VAL A 144 13.56 9.91 2.48
N ASP A 145 12.39 9.47 1.99
CA ASP A 145 11.90 8.10 2.17
C ASP A 145 12.32 7.17 1.02
N LEU A 146 13.21 7.65 0.15
CA LEU A 146 13.70 6.92 -1.02
C LEU A 146 12.58 6.45 -1.96
N MET A 147 11.60 7.33 -2.18
CA MET A 147 10.46 7.15 -3.07
C MET A 147 10.53 8.10 -4.28
N PRO A 148 9.88 7.75 -5.40
CA PRO A 148 9.69 8.69 -6.51
C PRO A 148 8.94 9.95 -6.06
N ALA A 149 9.44 11.12 -6.43
CA ALA A 149 8.89 12.40 -5.99
C ALA A 149 7.40 12.59 -6.33
N PRO A 150 6.88 12.26 -7.55
CA PRO A 150 5.48 12.50 -7.88
C PRO A 150 4.52 11.77 -6.96
N ILE A 151 4.69 10.45 -6.74
CA ILE A 151 3.81 9.68 -5.87
C ILE A 151 3.98 10.05 -4.39
N PHE A 152 5.20 10.32 -3.96
CA PHE A 152 5.49 10.75 -2.58
C PHE A 152 4.72 12.02 -2.22
N TYR A 153 4.75 13.02 -3.09
CA TYR A 153 4.05 14.28 -2.83
C TYR A 153 2.54 14.17 -3.03
N ALA A 154 2.08 13.36 -3.98
CA ALA A 154 0.65 13.09 -4.13
C ALA A 154 0.07 12.46 -2.85
N HIS A 155 0.74 11.47 -2.26
CA HIS A 155 0.34 10.89 -0.97
C HIS A 155 0.40 11.91 0.17
N LYS A 156 1.49 12.69 0.25
CA LYS A 156 1.70 13.66 1.33
C LYS A 156 0.61 14.73 1.38
N ILE A 157 0.15 15.22 0.22
CA ILE A 157 -0.96 16.16 0.12
C ILE A 157 -2.22 15.59 0.78
N LEU A 158 -2.65 14.40 0.37
CA LEU A 158 -3.89 13.82 0.88
C LEU A 158 -3.78 13.39 2.35
N ARG A 159 -2.62 12.94 2.79
CA ARG A 159 -2.39 12.59 4.19
C ARG A 159 -2.51 13.81 5.09
N LEU A 160 -1.93 14.95 4.72
CA LEU A 160 -2.06 16.20 5.49
C LEU A 160 -3.52 16.68 5.58
N ILE A 161 -4.29 16.55 4.49
CA ILE A 161 -5.71 16.90 4.49
C ILE A 161 -6.50 15.92 5.37
N SER A 162 -6.22 14.62 5.29
CA SER A 162 -6.84 13.59 6.15
C SER A 162 -6.56 13.85 7.64
N GLU A 163 -5.31 14.14 8.00
CA GLU A 163 -4.93 14.51 9.37
C GLU A 163 -5.68 15.77 9.85
N ALA A 164 -5.92 16.73 8.96
CA ALA A 164 -6.70 17.93 9.28
C ALA A 164 -8.19 17.61 9.48
N ARG A 165 -8.77 16.69 8.70
CA ARG A 165 -10.13 16.19 8.88
C ARG A 165 -10.29 15.46 10.22
N HIS A 166 -9.46 14.46 10.48
CA HIS A 166 -9.52 13.66 11.72
C HIS A 166 -9.27 14.50 12.99
N SER A 167 -8.44 15.53 12.90
CA SER A 167 -8.23 16.47 14.02
C SER A 167 -9.34 17.51 14.20
N GLY A 168 -10.34 17.54 13.29
CA GLY A 168 -11.43 18.51 13.31
C GLY A 168 -11.03 19.93 12.85
N ARG A 169 -9.83 20.14 12.31
CA ARG A 169 -9.41 21.40 11.69
C ARG A 169 -10.16 21.68 10.39
N GLU A 170 -10.42 20.65 9.61
CA GLU A 170 -11.22 20.70 8.39
C GLU A 170 -12.54 19.94 8.59
N LYS A 171 -13.62 20.68 8.73
CA LYS A 171 -14.97 20.13 9.00
C LYS A 171 -15.88 20.06 7.76
N VAL A 172 -15.47 20.73 6.68
CA VAL A 172 -16.27 20.85 5.46
C VAL A 172 -15.76 19.97 4.32
N LEU A 173 -14.62 19.32 4.49
CA LEU A 173 -14.05 18.38 3.54
C LEU A 173 -14.47 16.95 3.90
N GLY A 174 -14.99 16.21 2.90
CA GLY A 174 -15.40 14.81 3.04
C GLY A 174 -14.22 13.83 2.99
N PRO A 175 -14.48 12.52 3.15
CA PRO A 175 -13.41 11.52 3.19
C PRO A 175 -12.83 11.19 1.80
N ASP A 176 -13.58 11.36 0.71
CA ASP A 176 -13.15 10.99 -0.64
C ASP A 176 -12.36 12.11 -1.31
N SER A 177 -11.17 11.78 -1.79
CA SER A 177 -10.36 12.72 -2.55
C SER A 177 -9.30 12.04 -3.41
N LYS A 178 -8.84 12.78 -4.42
CA LYS A 178 -7.76 12.40 -5.33
C LYS A 178 -6.77 13.55 -5.45
N SER A 179 -5.50 13.23 -5.56
CA SER A 179 -4.44 14.19 -5.91
C SER A 179 -3.62 13.66 -7.06
N GLN A 180 -3.08 14.57 -7.88
CA GLN A 180 -2.15 14.23 -8.93
C GLN A 180 -1.09 15.33 -9.00
N VAL A 181 0.17 14.93 -9.08
CA VAL A 181 1.32 15.85 -9.10
C VAL A 181 2.17 15.56 -10.32
N THR A 182 2.36 16.57 -11.17
CA THR A 182 3.30 16.52 -12.30
C THR A 182 4.58 17.23 -11.92
N VAL A 183 5.66 16.46 -11.83
CA VAL A 183 7.00 16.94 -11.45
C VAL A 183 7.84 17.16 -12.70
N GLN A 184 8.53 18.31 -12.74
CA GLN A 184 9.57 18.60 -13.71
C GLN A 184 10.88 17.98 -13.26
N TYR A 185 11.54 17.29 -14.18
CA TYR A 185 12.86 16.69 -13.98
C TYR A 185 13.89 17.37 -14.90
N GLU A 186 15.06 17.66 -14.34
CA GLU A 186 16.25 18.15 -15.06
C GLU A 186 17.44 17.24 -14.72
N ASN A 187 18.03 16.66 -15.76
CA ASN A 187 19.14 15.70 -15.61
C ASN A 187 18.87 14.57 -14.61
N GLY A 188 17.64 14.06 -14.61
CA GLY A 188 17.19 12.96 -13.76
C GLY A 188 16.86 13.35 -12.30
N LYS A 189 16.88 14.66 -11.96
CA LYS A 189 16.52 15.17 -10.63
C LYS A 189 15.19 15.92 -10.66
N PRO A 190 14.30 15.73 -9.70
CA PRO A 190 13.08 16.51 -9.59
C PRO A 190 13.43 17.95 -9.16
N VAL A 191 12.90 18.96 -9.87
CA VAL A 191 13.24 20.37 -9.66
C VAL A 191 12.05 21.28 -9.41
N GLY A 192 10.82 20.82 -9.61
CA GLY A 192 9.63 21.64 -9.40
C GLY A 192 8.35 20.92 -9.83
N VAL A 193 7.21 21.57 -9.64
CA VAL A 193 5.91 21.08 -10.09
C VAL A 193 5.30 21.97 -11.14
N THR A 194 4.82 21.34 -12.22
CA THR A 194 4.18 22.04 -13.33
C THR A 194 2.66 22.02 -13.25
N GLN A 195 2.08 20.92 -12.71
CA GLN A 195 0.64 20.79 -12.55
C GLN A 195 0.30 20.11 -11.24
N ILE A 196 -0.77 20.57 -10.61
CA ILE A 196 -1.36 20.03 -9.38
C ILE A 196 -2.85 19.85 -9.61
N VAL A 197 -3.34 18.63 -9.43
CA VAL A 197 -4.77 18.31 -9.44
C VAL A 197 -5.16 17.88 -8.04
N VAL A 198 -6.24 18.45 -7.49
CA VAL A 198 -6.91 17.96 -6.27
C VAL A 198 -8.40 17.95 -6.52
N SER A 199 -9.00 16.77 -6.49
CA SER A 199 -10.44 16.59 -6.46
C SER A 199 -10.82 16.14 -5.05
N HIS A 200 -11.59 16.96 -4.33
CA HIS A 200 -11.91 16.70 -2.93
C HIS A 200 -13.40 16.81 -2.68
N GLN A 201 -13.96 15.77 -2.05
CA GLN A 201 -15.34 15.79 -1.59
C GLN A 201 -15.54 16.91 -0.57
N HIS A 202 -16.66 17.61 -0.66
CA HIS A 202 -17.08 18.63 0.31
C HIS A 202 -18.46 18.30 0.89
N LEU A 203 -18.67 18.63 2.15
CA LEU A 203 -19.89 18.31 2.90
C LEU A 203 -20.91 19.46 2.87
N VAL A 204 -20.60 20.57 2.24
CA VAL A 204 -21.50 21.71 2.01
C VAL A 204 -21.91 21.70 0.55
N GLU A 205 -23.22 21.56 0.28
CA GLU A 205 -23.74 21.26 -1.06
C GLU A 205 -23.33 22.27 -2.13
N ASP A 206 -23.38 23.56 -1.84
CA ASP A 206 -23.12 24.64 -2.82
C ASP A 206 -21.69 25.18 -2.76
N MET A 207 -20.72 24.40 -2.25
CA MET A 207 -19.32 24.80 -2.19
C MET A 207 -18.72 24.87 -3.60
N THR A 208 -18.13 26.01 -3.93
CA THR A 208 -17.49 26.25 -5.24
C THR A 208 -16.06 25.69 -5.27
N SER A 209 -15.51 25.44 -6.46
CA SER A 209 -14.12 25.02 -6.64
C SER A 209 -13.12 26.01 -6.03
N ASN A 210 -13.39 27.31 -6.05
CA ASN A 210 -12.54 28.32 -5.42
C ASN A 210 -12.53 28.18 -3.88
N GLN A 211 -13.69 27.94 -3.28
CA GLN A 211 -13.77 27.70 -1.84
C GLN A 211 -13.08 26.40 -1.44
N VAL A 212 -13.19 25.34 -2.24
CA VAL A 212 -12.39 24.11 -2.02
C VAL A 212 -10.90 24.42 -2.15
N ARG A 213 -10.49 25.20 -3.16
CA ARG A 213 -9.09 25.62 -3.33
C ARG A 213 -8.55 26.34 -2.10
N GLU A 214 -9.28 27.30 -1.55
CA GLU A 214 -8.89 28.04 -0.34
C GLU A 214 -8.61 27.09 0.85
N ARG A 215 -9.32 25.96 0.92
CA ARG A 215 -9.12 24.93 1.97
C ARG A 215 -7.94 24.04 1.72
N VAL A 216 -7.74 23.55 0.47
CA VAL A 216 -6.73 22.52 0.18
C VAL A 216 -5.35 23.10 -0.16
N GLU A 217 -5.27 24.32 -0.73
CA GLU A 217 -4.00 24.93 -1.16
C GLU A 217 -2.97 25.06 -0.03
N PRO A 218 -3.30 25.43 1.22
CA PRO A 218 -2.33 25.46 2.31
C PRO A 218 -1.63 24.11 2.55
N TYR A 219 -2.36 22.99 2.47
CA TYR A 219 -1.81 21.65 2.64
C TYR A 219 -0.94 21.23 1.47
N VAL A 220 -1.31 21.62 0.25
CA VAL A 220 -0.48 21.39 -0.95
C VAL A 220 0.86 22.12 -0.81
N ARG A 221 0.83 23.38 -0.40
CA ARG A 221 2.05 24.17 -0.16
C ARG A 221 2.90 23.62 0.97
N GLN A 222 2.29 23.10 2.02
CA GLN A 222 3.00 22.41 3.11
C GLN A 222 3.62 21.08 2.69
N ALA A 223 3.00 20.39 1.74
CA ALA A 223 3.47 19.09 1.26
C ALA A 223 4.73 19.21 0.39
N LEU A 224 4.76 20.21 -0.50
CA LEU A 224 5.77 20.37 -1.52
C LEU A 224 6.99 21.17 -1.01
N PRO A 225 8.20 20.93 -1.56
CA PRO A 225 9.37 21.73 -1.22
C PRO A 225 9.19 23.22 -1.57
N GLU A 226 9.82 24.06 -0.77
CA GLU A 226 9.85 25.50 -1.04
C GLU A 226 10.42 25.80 -2.45
N GLY A 227 9.78 26.73 -3.17
CA GLY A 227 10.16 27.11 -4.52
C GLY A 227 9.67 26.17 -5.65
N TRP A 228 9.14 24.99 -5.36
CA TRP A 228 8.62 24.08 -6.39
C TRP A 228 7.31 24.58 -7.02
N ILE A 229 6.48 25.26 -6.25
CA ILE A 229 5.30 25.96 -6.75
C ILE A 229 5.70 27.38 -7.14
N ASN A 230 5.43 27.76 -8.38
CA ASN A 230 5.73 29.11 -8.90
C ASN A 230 4.58 29.65 -9.74
N GLY A 231 4.76 30.85 -10.31
CA GLY A 231 3.71 31.52 -11.11
C GLY A 231 3.29 30.79 -12.39
N LYS A 232 4.03 29.74 -12.81
CA LYS A 232 3.71 28.91 -13.97
C LYS A 232 3.03 27.60 -13.61
N THR A 233 2.94 27.26 -12.32
CA THR A 233 2.28 26.05 -11.86
C THR A 233 0.77 26.13 -12.13
N VAL A 234 0.24 25.16 -12.85
CA VAL A 234 -1.19 25.07 -13.20
C VAL A 234 -1.93 24.28 -12.11
N TRP A 235 -3.06 24.82 -11.67
CA TRP A 235 -3.89 24.23 -10.64
C TRP A 235 -5.23 23.78 -11.19
N HIS A 236 -5.63 22.57 -10.87
CA HIS A 236 -6.92 21.97 -11.18
C HIS A 236 -7.59 21.51 -9.88
N ILE A 237 -8.41 22.36 -9.29
CA ILE A 237 -9.12 22.02 -8.03
C ILE A 237 -10.60 21.84 -8.32
N ASN A 238 -11.13 20.64 -8.07
CA ASN A 238 -12.49 20.22 -8.41
C ASN A 238 -12.90 20.75 -9.81
N PRO A 239 -12.18 20.37 -10.90
CA PRO A 239 -12.37 20.97 -12.23
C PRO A 239 -13.76 20.72 -12.81
N THR A 240 -14.48 19.71 -12.33
CA THR A 240 -15.87 19.40 -12.69
C THR A 240 -16.89 20.21 -11.88
N GLY A 241 -16.42 21.00 -10.90
CA GLY A 241 -17.26 21.80 -10.01
C GLY A 241 -17.64 21.04 -8.73
N LYS A 242 -18.91 20.66 -8.61
CA LYS A 242 -19.47 20.03 -7.40
C LYS A 242 -18.94 18.61 -7.20
N PHE A 243 -18.45 18.32 -5.97
CA PHE A 243 -18.09 16.97 -5.52
C PHE A 243 -18.65 16.77 -4.10
N TYR A 244 -19.98 16.65 -4.01
CA TYR A 244 -20.73 16.50 -2.76
C TYR A 244 -20.95 15.04 -2.39
N ILE A 245 -21.38 14.21 -3.35
CA ILE A 245 -21.51 12.76 -3.17
C ILE A 245 -20.18 12.12 -3.50
N GLY A 246 -19.59 11.40 -2.53
CA GLY A 246 -18.31 10.71 -2.70
C GLY A 246 -18.36 9.30 -2.14
N GLY A 247 -17.23 8.60 -2.27
CA GLY A 247 -17.08 7.24 -1.81
C GLY A 247 -17.94 6.23 -2.56
N PRO A 248 -18.27 5.09 -1.93
CA PRO A 248 -19.04 4.02 -2.56
C PRO A 248 -20.43 4.38 -3.05
N ASP A 249 -21.00 5.50 -2.59
CA ASP A 249 -22.26 6.04 -3.11
C ASP A 249 -22.08 6.73 -4.47
N GLY A 250 -20.93 7.34 -4.70
CA GLY A 250 -20.61 8.00 -5.97
C GLY A 250 -20.12 7.04 -7.05
N ASP A 251 -19.33 6.04 -6.67
CA ASP A 251 -18.76 5.03 -7.57
C ASP A 251 -18.47 3.74 -6.80
N ALA A 252 -18.61 2.59 -7.45
CA ALA A 252 -18.34 1.31 -6.80
C ALA A 252 -16.83 1.09 -6.60
N GLY A 253 -16.48 0.56 -5.43
CA GLY A 253 -15.12 0.17 -5.07
C GLY A 253 -14.91 -1.33 -5.04
N LEU A 254 -13.66 -1.73 -5.24
CA LEU A 254 -13.19 -3.12 -5.12
C LEU A 254 -11.79 -3.15 -4.52
N THR A 255 -11.53 -4.15 -3.68
CA THR A 255 -10.18 -4.45 -3.17
C THR A 255 -9.21 -4.68 -4.32
N GLY A 256 -8.00 -4.09 -4.23
CA GLY A 256 -6.91 -4.33 -5.17
C GLY A 256 -7.00 -3.60 -6.51
N ARG A 257 -7.82 -2.53 -6.61
CA ARG A 257 -7.92 -1.70 -7.82
C ARG A 257 -7.03 -0.46 -7.82
N LYS A 258 -6.22 -0.25 -6.79
CA LYS A 258 -5.29 0.90 -6.68
C LYS A 258 -3.85 0.47 -6.48
N ILE A 259 -3.46 -0.65 -7.10
CA ILE A 259 -2.14 -1.29 -6.93
C ILE A 259 -0.96 -0.40 -7.34
N ILE A 260 -1.14 0.50 -8.29
CA ILE A 260 -0.11 1.45 -8.72
C ILE A 260 0.03 2.60 -7.70
N VAL A 261 -1.10 3.07 -7.14
CA VAL A 261 -1.12 4.04 -6.03
C VAL A 261 -0.49 3.43 -4.77
N ASP A 262 -0.74 2.14 -4.52
CA ASP A 262 -0.19 1.42 -3.37
C ASP A 262 1.34 1.27 -3.42
N THR A 263 1.94 1.35 -4.60
CA THR A 263 3.35 1.08 -4.85
C THR A 263 4.14 2.33 -5.25
N TYR A 264 4.46 2.50 -6.53
CA TYR A 264 5.44 3.50 -6.98
C TYR A 264 4.86 4.54 -7.94
N GLY A 265 3.53 4.59 -8.14
CA GLY A 265 2.88 5.61 -8.98
C GLY A 265 3.29 5.56 -10.45
N GLY A 266 3.66 4.38 -10.95
CA GLY A 266 4.09 4.19 -12.34
C GLY A 266 5.60 4.40 -12.59
N ALA A 267 6.39 4.73 -11.56
CA ALA A 267 7.83 4.92 -11.69
C ALA A 267 8.62 3.60 -11.81
N ALA A 268 8.01 2.48 -11.44
CA ALA A 268 8.57 1.14 -11.55
C ALA A 268 7.54 0.18 -12.17
N PRO A 269 7.97 -0.97 -12.72
CA PRO A 269 7.07 -2.05 -13.10
C PRO A 269 6.25 -2.56 -11.93
N HIS A 270 5.14 -3.26 -12.24
CA HIS A 270 4.29 -3.93 -11.26
C HIS A 270 3.96 -5.35 -11.71
N GLY A 271 3.97 -6.31 -10.80
CA GLY A 271 3.66 -7.71 -11.09
C GLY A 271 2.17 -8.04 -11.22
N GLY A 272 1.30 -7.11 -10.82
CA GLY A 272 -0.16 -7.25 -10.91
C GLY A 272 -0.84 -7.71 -9.62
N GLY A 273 -0.11 -8.24 -8.64
CA GLY A 273 -0.65 -8.70 -7.36
C GLY A 273 -1.10 -7.56 -6.44
N ALA A 274 -2.33 -7.62 -5.94
CA ALA A 274 -2.83 -6.71 -4.91
C ALA A 274 -2.31 -7.12 -3.53
N PHE A 275 -2.23 -6.17 -2.59
CA PHE A 275 -1.78 -6.39 -1.21
C PHE A 275 -2.93 -6.59 -0.24
N SER A 276 -3.85 -5.61 -0.18
CA SER A 276 -4.94 -5.60 0.80
C SER A 276 -5.81 -6.85 0.71
N GLY A 277 -6.28 -7.31 1.86
CA GLY A 277 -7.09 -8.51 1.99
C GLY A 277 -6.31 -9.83 2.06
N LYS A 278 -4.99 -9.81 1.84
CA LYS A 278 -4.13 -10.99 1.83
C LYS A 278 -3.29 -11.07 3.10
N ASP A 279 -3.29 -12.24 3.78
CA ASP A 279 -2.30 -12.53 4.81
C ASP A 279 -0.89 -12.69 4.21
N PRO A 280 0.20 -12.60 5.01
CA PRO A 280 1.57 -12.56 4.48
C PRO A 280 2.10 -13.90 3.94
N THR A 281 1.32 -14.98 3.91
CA THR A 281 1.69 -16.20 3.19
C THR A 281 1.59 -16.02 1.69
N LYS A 282 0.81 -15.04 1.22
CA LYS A 282 0.67 -14.69 -0.18
C LYS A 282 1.87 -13.85 -0.60
N VAL A 283 2.70 -14.41 -1.51
CA VAL A 283 3.93 -13.77 -1.99
C VAL A 283 3.68 -12.45 -2.72
N ASP A 284 2.49 -12.27 -3.31
CA ASP A 284 2.06 -10.99 -3.88
C ASP A 284 2.26 -9.83 -2.91
N ARG A 285 1.98 -10.06 -1.62
CA ARG A 285 2.16 -9.07 -0.55
C ARG A 285 3.55 -9.16 0.06
N SER A 286 3.92 -10.30 0.62
CA SER A 286 5.15 -10.45 1.41
C SER A 286 6.41 -10.27 0.58
N ALA A 287 6.48 -10.85 -0.61
CA ALA A 287 7.65 -10.71 -1.48
C ALA A 287 7.75 -9.32 -2.13
N ALA A 288 6.64 -8.62 -2.37
CA ALA A 288 6.68 -7.22 -2.79
C ALA A 288 7.25 -6.31 -1.67
N TYR A 289 6.90 -6.58 -0.39
CA TYR A 289 7.49 -5.90 0.75
C TYR A 289 8.98 -6.21 0.89
N ALA A 290 9.39 -7.48 0.73
CA ALA A 290 10.80 -7.87 0.73
C ALA A 290 11.58 -7.21 -0.43
N ALA A 291 11.01 -7.16 -1.63
CA ALA A 291 11.63 -6.51 -2.77
C ALA A 291 11.82 -5.00 -2.52
N ARG A 292 10.82 -4.31 -1.92
CA ARG A 292 10.97 -2.91 -1.48
C ARG A 292 12.06 -2.75 -0.44
N TYR A 293 12.07 -3.60 0.59
CA TYR A 293 13.07 -3.58 1.65
C TYR A 293 14.49 -3.68 1.09
N LEU A 294 14.73 -4.64 0.20
CA LEU A 294 16.04 -4.85 -0.42
C LEU A 294 16.45 -3.68 -1.32
N ALA A 295 15.56 -3.23 -2.21
CA ALA A 295 15.82 -2.08 -3.08
C ALA A 295 16.13 -0.81 -2.26
N LYS A 296 15.37 -0.57 -1.18
CA LYS A 296 15.59 0.56 -0.28
C LYS A 296 16.95 0.48 0.42
N ASN A 297 17.35 -0.69 0.90
CA ASN A 297 18.64 -0.88 1.56
C ASN A 297 19.82 -0.72 0.60
N ILE A 298 19.70 -1.14 -0.67
CA ILE A 298 20.73 -0.88 -1.70
C ILE A 298 20.95 0.61 -1.89
N VAL A 299 19.87 1.39 -2.03
CA VAL A 299 19.96 2.85 -2.21
C VAL A 299 20.43 3.54 -0.93
N ALA A 300 19.90 3.15 0.24
CA ALA A 300 20.35 3.68 1.54
C ALA A 300 21.82 3.39 1.82
N ALA A 301 22.33 2.25 1.36
CA ALA A 301 23.76 1.90 1.42
C ALA A 301 24.63 2.77 0.51
N GLY A 302 24.05 3.57 -0.39
CA GLY A 302 24.80 4.33 -1.41
C GLY A 302 25.39 3.46 -2.51
N LEU A 303 24.92 2.22 -2.65
CA LEU A 303 25.35 1.29 -3.70
C LEU A 303 24.74 1.61 -5.06
N ALA A 304 23.60 2.33 -5.07
CA ALA A 304 22.99 2.89 -6.27
C ALA A 304 22.20 4.16 -5.91
N GLY A 305 22.01 5.07 -6.87
CA GLY A 305 21.09 6.20 -6.74
C GLY A 305 19.64 5.82 -7.03
N ARG A 306 19.44 4.70 -7.78
CA ARG A 306 18.15 4.14 -8.17
C ARG A 306 18.28 2.63 -8.27
N CYS A 307 17.29 1.90 -7.80
CA CYS A 307 17.29 0.44 -7.86
C CYS A 307 15.88 -0.10 -8.15
N THR A 308 15.75 -0.89 -9.20
CA THR A 308 14.61 -1.78 -9.43
C THR A 308 15.05 -3.21 -9.11
N LEU A 309 14.27 -3.93 -8.31
CA LEU A 309 14.51 -5.32 -7.96
C LEU A 309 13.28 -6.15 -8.29
N GLN A 310 13.45 -7.29 -8.95
CA GLN A 310 12.39 -8.26 -9.22
C GLN A 310 12.68 -9.57 -8.49
N LEU A 311 11.65 -10.11 -7.84
CA LEU A 311 11.59 -11.49 -7.36
C LEU A 311 10.53 -12.26 -8.15
N SER A 312 10.78 -13.53 -8.41
CA SER A 312 9.80 -14.41 -9.06
C SER A 312 9.65 -15.73 -8.33
N TYR A 313 8.41 -16.23 -8.23
CA TYR A 313 8.09 -17.49 -7.56
C TYR A 313 7.25 -18.40 -8.44
N ALA A 314 7.38 -19.72 -8.20
CA ALA A 314 6.48 -20.73 -8.72
C ALA A 314 5.68 -21.34 -7.57
N ILE A 315 4.44 -21.73 -7.83
CA ILE A 315 3.57 -22.39 -6.84
C ILE A 315 4.27 -23.64 -6.27
N GLY A 316 4.23 -23.79 -4.94
CA GLY A 316 4.82 -24.92 -4.23
C GLY A 316 6.36 -24.90 -4.12
N VAL A 317 7.03 -23.91 -4.71
CA VAL A 317 8.50 -23.74 -4.62
C VAL A 317 8.84 -22.70 -3.58
N ALA A 318 9.73 -23.03 -2.64
CA ALA A 318 10.08 -22.15 -1.53
C ALA A 318 11.03 -21.01 -1.95
N ARG A 319 12.03 -21.31 -2.76
CA ARG A 319 13.03 -20.31 -3.18
C ARG A 319 12.55 -19.53 -4.41
N PRO A 320 12.90 -18.24 -4.51
CA PRO A 320 12.62 -17.51 -5.75
C PRO A 320 13.29 -18.18 -6.94
N LEU A 321 12.61 -18.16 -8.11
CA LEU A 321 13.15 -18.67 -9.37
C LEU A 321 14.28 -17.79 -9.90
N SER A 322 14.18 -16.47 -9.64
CA SER A 322 15.19 -15.49 -10.04
C SER A 322 15.14 -14.28 -9.13
N ILE A 323 16.29 -13.62 -9.03
CA ILE A 323 16.48 -12.28 -8.47
C ILE A 323 17.07 -11.48 -9.62
N TYR A 324 16.48 -10.33 -9.93
CA TYR A 324 16.99 -9.42 -10.95
C TYR A 324 17.10 -8.02 -10.36
N ILE A 325 18.21 -7.35 -10.60
CA ILE A 325 18.48 -5.98 -10.17
C ILE A 325 18.88 -5.13 -11.37
N ASP A 326 18.27 -3.94 -11.46
CA ASP A 326 18.67 -2.88 -12.38
C ASP A 326 18.91 -1.59 -11.60
N THR A 327 20.15 -1.12 -11.60
CA THR A 327 20.55 0.14 -10.97
C THR A 327 20.38 1.35 -11.88
N HIS A 328 19.86 1.17 -13.10
CA HIS A 328 19.66 2.23 -14.10
C HIS A 328 20.93 3.02 -14.41
N GLY A 329 22.09 2.35 -14.37
CA GLY A 329 23.39 2.96 -14.59
C GLY A 329 23.84 3.90 -13.46
N THR A 330 23.24 3.80 -12.27
CA THR A 330 23.62 4.57 -11.07
C THR A 330 24.37 3.73 -10.04
N GLY A 331 24.59 2.43 -10.33
CA GLY A 331 25.30 1.50 -9.46
C GLY A 331 26.77 1.85 -9.29
N THR A 332 27.28 1.60 -8.09
CA THR A 332 28.72 1.74 -7.75
C THR A 332 29.46 0.41 -7.88
N VAL A 333 28.72 -0.68 -8.01
CA VAL A 333 29.20 -2.07 -8.21
C VAL A 333 28.34 -2.74 -9.28
N PRO A 334 28.81 -3.84 -9.92
CA PRO A 334 28.02 -4.61 -10.87
C PRO A 334 26.76 -5.21 -10.24
N GLU A 335 25.68 -5.31 -11.03
CA GLU A 335 24.37 -5.81 -10.58
C GLU A 335 24.41 -7.27 -10.10
N ASP A 336 25.20 -8.14 -10.75
CA ASP A 336 25.37 -9.55 -10.36
C ASP A 336 25.94 -9.71 -8.95
N LYS A 337 26.81 -8.77 -8.51
CA LYS A 337 27.29 -8.73 -7.12
C LYS A 337 26.18 -8.31 -6.16
N LEU A 338 25.34 -7.34 -6.54
CA LEU A 338 24.18 -6.95 -5.72
C LEU A 338 23.18 -8.09 -5.59
N GLU A 339 22.91 -8.83 -6.68
CA GLU A 339 22.02 -10.00 -6.68
C GLU A 339 22.53 -11.08 -5.71
N SER A 340 23.84 -11.36 -5.75
CA SER A 340 24.49 -12.30 -4.84
C SER A 340 24.40 -11.81 -3.39
N ALA A 341 24.73 -10.55 -3.14
CA ALA A 341 24.72 -9.97 -1.80
C ALA A 341 23.31 -9.98 -1.17
N VAL A 342 22.25 -9.67 -1.91
CA VAL A 342 20.88 -9.73 -1.37
C VAL A 342 20.41 -11.16 -1.12
N ALA A 343 20.82 -12.13 -1.97
CA ALA A 343 20.51 -13.54 -1.79
C ALA A 343 21.16 -14.13 -0.51
N GLU A 344 22.36 -13.66 -0.17
CA GLU A 344 23.05 -14.06 1.06
C GLU A 344 22.52 -13.33 2.30
N ALA A 345 22.12 -12.06 2.14
CA ALA A 345 21.73 -11.22 3.28
C ALA A 345 20.34 -11.53 3.84
N MET A 346 19.43 -12.12 3.05
CA MET A 346 18.05 -12.39 3.45
C MET A 346 17.55 -13.73 2.90
N ASP A 347 16.95 -14.54 3.78
CA ASP A 347 16.20 -15.72 3.36
C ASP A 347 14.91 -15.27 2.63
N LEU A 348 14.88 -15.47 1.32
CA LEU A 348 13.79 -15.07 0.43
C LEU A 348 12.72 -16.17 0.24
N THR A 349 12.72 -17.22 1.06
CA THR A 349 11.57 -18.13 1.16
C THR A 349 10.36 -17.39 1.74
N PRO A 350 9.11 -17.77 1.43
CA PRO A 350 7.92 -17.14 2.02
C PRO A 350 7.98 -17.09 3.56
N ARG A 351 8.48 -18.16 4.17
CA ARG A 351 8.68 -18.23 5.63
C ARG A 351 9.80 -17.30 6.11
N GLY A 352 10.93 -17.26 5.39
CA GLY A 352 12.06 -16.39 5.69
C GLY A 352 11.67 -14.92 5.66
N ILE A 353 10.94 -14.50 4.62
CA ILE A 353 10.43 -13.13 4.49
C ILE A 353 9.53 -12.76 5.67
N ARG A 354 8.52 -13.59 5.98
CA ARG A 354 7.60 -13.33 7.09
C ARG A 354 8.30 -13.22 8.43
N LYS A 355 9.34 -14.06 8.65
CA LYS A 355 10.16 -14.02 9.85
C LYS A 355 11.03 -12.77 9.92
N HIS A 356 11.72 -12.43 8.83
CA HIS A 356 12.64 -11.28 8.78
C HIS A 356 11.92 -9.94 8.95
N LEU A 357 10.79 -9.78 8.28
CA LEU A 357 9.98 -8.57 8.31
C LEU A 357 8.91 -8.58 9.42
N ASP A 358 8.83 -9.67 10.22
CA ASP A 358 7.88 -9.82 11.35
C ASP A 358 6.42 -9.58 10.96
N LEU A 359 5.98 -10.24 9.88
CA LEU A 359 4.69 -9.97 9.23
C LEU A 359 3.47 -10.68 9.85
N ASN A 360 3.66 -11.65 10.75
CA ASN A 360 2.54 -12.41 11.32
C ASN A 360 1.88 -11.66 12.50
N LYS A 361 1.42 -10.44 12.24
CA LYS A 361 0.86 -9.48 13.20
C LYS A 361 -0.32 -8.70 12.61
N PRO A 362 -1.19 -8.10 13.44
CA PRO A 362 -2.27 -7.23 12.96
C PRO A 362 -1.73 -5.83 12.61
N ILE A 363 -1.09 -5.71 11.46
CA ILE A 363 -0.39 -4.49 11.01
C ILE A 363 -0.90 -3.96 9.66
N TYR A 364 -1.93 -4.58 9.09
CA TYR A 364 -2.31 -4.39 7.69
C TYR A 364 -3.31 -3.27 7.44
N ALA A 365 -4.32 -3.09 8.29
CA ALA A 365 -5.34 -2.05 8.13
C ALA A 365 -4.73 -0.64 7.97
N ARG A 366 -3.65 -0.34 8.71
CA ARG A 366 -2.92 0.94 8.64
C ARG A 366 -2.14 1.15 7.35
N THR A 367 -1.95 0.10 6.54
CA THR A 367 -1.21 0.16 5.27
C THR A 367 -2.10 0.48 4.07
N SER A 368 -3.41 0.32 4.22
CA SER A 368 -4.38 0.34 3.12
C SER A 368 -4.50 1.66 2.38
N SER A 369 -3.99 2.77 2.92
CA SER A 369 -4.11 4.11 2.32
C SER A 369 -2.80 4.87 2.33
N TYR A 370 -2.63 5.78 1.36
CA TYR A 370 -1.46 6.66 1.21
C TYR A 370 -0.15 5.92 0.94
N GLY A 371 -0.22 4.78 0.24
CA GLY A 371 0.90 3.94 -0.17
C GLY A 371 1.37 2.97 0.90
N HIS A 372 1.77 1.78 0.47
CA HIS A 372 2.41 0.77 1.32
C HIS A 372 3.90 1.06 1.51
N PHE A 373 4.49 1.91 0.66
CA PHE A 373 5.90 2.28 0.65
C PHE A 373 6.10 3.77 0.93
N GLY A 374 7.33 4.13 1.35
CA GLY A 374 7.63 5.51 1.74
C GLY A 374 6.98 5.92 3.07
N ARG A 375 6.88 4.98 4.00
CA ARG A 375 6.28 5.17 5.33
C ARG A 375 7.34 5.00 6.41
N THR A 376 7.04 5.49 7.59
CA THR A 376 7.91 5.32 8.76
C THR A 376 7.56 4.03 9.49
N PRO A 377 8.52 3.12 9.74
CA PRO A 377 8.30 1.97 10.61
C PRO A 377 7.79 2.39 11.99
N ASP A 378 6.82 1.67 12.53
CA ASP A 378 6.29 1.92 13.87
C ASP A 378 6.74 0.86 14.89
N ASN A 379 6.46 1.13 16.17
CA ASN A 379 6.88 0.26 17.29
C ASN A 379 6.05 -1.03 17.41
N GLU A 380 4.94 -1.13 16.69
CA GLU A 380 4.05 -2.31 16.67
C GLU A 380 4.41 -3.28 15.53
N GLY A 381 5.37 -2.91 14.67
CA GLY A 381 5.86 -3.71 13.55
C GLY A 381 5.28 -3.30 12.19
N GLY A 382 4.44 -2.27 12.14
CA GLY A 382 3.95 -1.71 10.90
C GLY A 382 5.09 -1.14 10.06
N PHE A 383 5.00 -1.31 8.74
CA PHE A 383 6.00 -0.83 7.76
C PHE A 383 7.43 -1.30 8.02
N SER A 384 7.63 -2.49 8.61
CA SER A 384 8.96 -3.05 8.89
C SER A 384 9.86 -3.14 7.65
N TRP A 385 9.29 -3.27 6.46
CA TRP A 385 9.97 -3.27 5.17
C TRP A 385 10.53 -1.91 4.74
N GLU A 386 10.28 -0.87 5.50
CA GLU A 386 10.87 0.46 5.29
C GLU A 386 12.14 0.70 6.13
N LYS A 387 12.57 -0.26 6.96
CA LYS A 387 13.84 -0.18 7.67
C LYS A 387 15.03 -0.23 6.72
N THR A 388 16.15 0.38 7.13
CA THR A 388 17.41 0.42 6.37
C THR A 388 18.56 -0.27 7.12
N ASP A 389 18.22 -1.22 7.99
CA ASP A 389 19.12 -1.94 8.87
C ASP A 389 20.01 -2.98 8.16
N LEU A 390 19.73 -3.30 6.90
CA LEU A 390 20.53 -4.17 6.05
C LEU A 390 21.65 -3.42 5.28
N ALA A 391 21.61 -2.09 5.25
CA ALA A 391 22.50 -1.27 4.40
C ALA A 391 23.98 -1.54 4.66
N ASP A 392 24.40 -1.60 5.92
CA ASP A 392 25.82 -1.85 6.27
C ASP A 392 26.26 -3.29 5.96
N ALA A 393 25.35 -4.25 6.05
CA ALA A 393 25.65 -5.64 5.67
C ALA A 393 25.87 -5.75 4.17
N LEU A 394 25.00 -5.12 3.36
CA LEU A 394 25.15 -5.09 1.90
C LEU A 394 26.46 -4.40 1.46
N LYS A 395 26.86 -3.29 2.10
CA LYS A 395 28.13 -2.63 1.83
C LYS A 395 29.34 -3.54 2.05
N ARG A 396 29.28 -4.42 3.04
CA ARG A 396 30.39 -5.34 3.34
C ARG A 396 30.43 -6.55 2.42
N ALA A 397 29.33 -6.88 1.78
CA ALA A 397 29.17 -8.08 0.94
C ALA A 397 29.59 -7.86 -0.53
N VAL A 398 29.76 -6.59 -0.97
CA VAL A 398 30.08 -6.22 -2.37
C VAL A 398 31.47 -5.66 -2.58
#